data_188e42727a3d6382972c2db0f0a076ec
#
_entry.id   188e42727a3d6382972c2db0f0a076ec
#
_cell.length_a   1.000
_cell.length_b   1.000
_cell.length_c   1.000
_cell.angle_alpha   90.00
_cell.angle_beta   90.00
_cell.angle_gamma   90.00
#
_symmetry.space_group_name_H-M   'P 1'
#
loop_
_entity.id
_entity.type
_entity.pdbx_description
1 polymer ?
#
loop_
_entity_poly.entity_id
_entity_poly.type
_entity_poly.pdbx_seq_one_letter_code
_entity_poly.pdbx_strand_id
1 'polypeptide(L)'
;MDKDDVQRLSEKIAAALDAAAARPWLPTPVRPEPRVPTPGALPSFAGSAQLLPDVAPVRRPSGTPHHRADYPAMVVAERQAAAARGPSPLPAGSRAGADRAPTTRTVREVTIGVSNRHLHVSETDFAALFGAGRGLTPQRQISQPGQYAASETVGVVGKGGRIADVRIVGPARGRTQLELSPADCRALGIAAPVALSGKLEGSAGGVTLEGPAGKVTLESGVIVAQRHLHVAPADARRLGVADGDRVAVECGPAGRRVTLHDVLVRLGPTHATELHLDTDEANAAQARTGDRALVVATSRAGRPSGRRPLLTERDVSELAARGEKLVSGGPYLLTPAARDRAKALGIWREEP
;
A
#
# COMPACT_ATOMS: atom_id res chain seq x y z
N MET A 1 -15.98 39.24 -13.04
CA MET A 1 -14.54 39.49 -13.32
C MET A 1 -14.43 39.70 -14.80
N ASP A 2 -14.06 40.89 -15.24
CA ASP A 2 -13.96 41.19 -16.66
C ASP A 2 -12.63 40.63 -17.24
N LYS A 3 -12.46 40.67 -18.58
CA LYS A 3 -11.26 40.16 -19.23
C LYS A 3 -9.98 40.85 -18.80
N ASP A 4 -10.09 42.14 -18.47
CA ASP A 4 -8.94 42.97 -18.05
C ASP A 4 -8.48 42.63 -16.63
N ASP A 5 -9.39 42.23 -15.75
CA ASP A 5 -9.07 41.75 -14.40
C ASP A 5 -8.32 40.41 -14.42
N VAL A 6 -8.72 39.50 -15.35
CA VAL A 6 -8.05 38.22 -15.55
C VAL A 6 -6.62 38.42 -16.09
N GLN A 7 -6.47 39.34 -17.03
CA GLN A 7 -5.17 39.66 -17.62
C GLN A 7 -4.20 40.24 -16.60
N ARG A 8 -4.65 41.21 -15.80
CA ARG A 8 -3.85 41.80 -14.71
C ARG A 8 -3.46 40.82 -13.62
N LEU A 9 -4.33 39.84 -13.32
CA LEU A 9 -4.03 38.79 -12.37
C LEU A 9 -2.97 37.83 -12.93
N SER A 10 -3.06 37.47 -14.19
CA SER A 10 -2.08 36.63 -14.89
C SER A 10 -0.70 37.26 -14.94
N GLU A 11 -0.62 38.55 -15.24
CA GLU A 11 0.65 39.32 -15.26
C GLU A 11 1.27 39.40 -13.86
N LYS A 12 0.48 39.61 -12.80
CA LYS A 12 0.96 39.59 -11.42
C LYS A 12 1.48 38.21 -10.98
N ILE A 13 0.84 37.15 -11.41
CA ILE A 13 1.29 35.79 -11.11
C ILE A 13 2.61 35.49 -11.84
N ALA A 14 2.74 35.84 -13.11
CA ALA A 14 3.96 35.66 -13.88
C ALA A 14 5.14 36.44 -13.24
N ALA A 15 4.96 37.69 -12.88
CA ALA A 15 5.97 38.52 -12.21
C ALA A 15 6.39 37.92 -10.84
N ALA A 16 5.44 37.35 -10.08
CA ALA A 16 5.75 36.71 -8.80
C ALA A 16 6.55 35.39 -8.97
N LEU A 17 6.28 34.62 -10.02
CA LEU A 17 7.03 33.42 -10.37
C LEU A 17 8.46 33.74 -10.83
N ASP A 18 8.64 34.76 -11.63
CA ASP A 18 9.98 35.19 -12.06
C ASP A 18 10.82 35.75 -10.90
N ALA A 19 10.20 36.48 -9.98
CA ALA A 19 10.87 36.96 -8.76
C ALA A 19 11.26 35.82 -7.80
N ALA A 20 10.51 34.71 -7.78
CA ALA A 20 10.83 33.52 -7.00
C ALA A 20 11.97 32.70 -7.63
N ALA A 21 12.04 32.66 -8.95
CA ALA A 21 13.11 31.95 -9.70
C ALA A 21 14.47 32.69 -9.65
N ALA A 22 14.47 33.99 -9.40
CA ALA A 22 15.68 34.85 -9.35
C ALA A 22 16.42 34.79 -8.01
N ARG A 23 15.97 34.08 -6.99
CA ARG A 23 16.67 33.95 -5.70
C ARG A 23 17.81 32.94 -5.80
N PRO A 24 19.09 33.31 -5.63
CA PRO A 24 20.19 32.35 -5.59
C PRO A 24 20.04 31.46 -4.35
N TRP A 25 20.06 30.15 -4.56
CA TRP A 25 20.09 29.15 -3.52
C TRP A 25 21.42 29.24 -2.76
N LEU A 26 21.40 29.77 -1.54
CA LEU A 26 22.56 29.75 -0.65
C LEU A 26 22.49 28.44 0.18
N PRO A 27 23.53 27.59 0.16
CA PRO A 27 23.55 26.40 0.98
C PRO A 27 23.59 26.81 2.46
N THR A 28 22.70 26.22 3.25
CA THR A 28 22.71 26.33 4.71
C THR A 28 24.03 25.76 5.26
N PRO A 29 24.66 26.44 6.25
CA PRO A 29 25.89 25.93 6.88
C PRO A 29 25.60 24.59 7.56
N VAL A 30 26.38 23.57 7.20
CA VAL A 30 26.37 22.26 7.81
C VAL A 30 26.79 22.42 9.29
N ARG A 31 25.92 22.06 10.23
CA ARG A 31 26.29 21.90 11.63
C ARG A 31 27.33 20.79 11.74
N PRO A 32 28.43 20.98 12.49
CA PRO A 32 29.38 19.90 12.74
C PRO A 32 28.68 18.78 13.51
N GLU A 33 28.90 17.53 13.05
CA GLU A 33 28.41 16.34 13.74
C GLU A 33 28.97 16.27 15.18
N PRO A 34 28.19 15.82 16.16
CA PRO A 34 28.70 15.58 17.50
C PRO A 34 29.75 14.46 17.46
N ARG A 35 30.93 14.74 17.95
CA ARG A 35 32.03 13.75 18.08
C ARG A 35 31.56 12.56 18.93
N VAL A 36 31.58 11.37 18.33
CA VAL A 36 31.39 10.10 19.05
C VAL A 36 32.56 9.95 20.02
N PRO A 37 32.30 9.77 21.33
CA PRO A 37 33.39 9.51 22.26
C PRO A 37 33.99 8.12 22.01
N THR A 38 35.32 8.06 21.98
CA THR A 38 36.10 6.81 21.89
C THR A 38 35.78 5.91 23.09
N PRO A 39 35.66 4.58 22.92
CA PRO A 39 35.46 3.68 24.06
C PRO A 39 36.67 3.65 24.95
N GLY A 40 36.59 4.35 26.05
CA GLY A 40 37.56 4.28 27.16
C GLY A 40 37.00 3.39 28.25
N ALA A 41 37.90 2.52 28.75
CA ALA A 41 37.80 1.60 29.85
C ALA A 41 36.61 1.71 30.82
N LEU A 42 35.89 0.61 31.00
CA LEU A 42 34.87 0.42 32.03
C LEU A 42 35.48 0.52 33.44
N PRO A 43 34.91 1.30 34.37
CA PRO A 43 35.28 1.20 35.79
C PRO A 43 34.66 -0.06 36.39
N SER A 44 35.48 -0.82 37.14
CA SER A 44 35.05 -1.96 37.94
C SER A 44 34.21 -1.47 39.12
N PHE A 45 32.94 -1.84 39.17
CA PHE A 45 32.10 -1.69 40.36
C PHE A 45 32.22 -2.96 41.23
N ALA A 46 33.03 -2.89 42.30
CA ALA A 46 32.91 -3.76 43.47
C ALA A 46 32.06 -3.00 44.49
N GLY A 47 30.94 -3.57 44.92
CA GLY A 47 30.17 -2.97 46.00
C GLY A 47 28.77 -3.52 46.16
N SER A 48 28.61 -4.49 47.06
CA SER A 48 27.47 -4.74 47.95
C SER A 48 26.14 -5.20 47.32
N ALA A 49 25.94 -6.51 47.39
CA ALA A 49 24.64 -7.17 47.29
C ALA A 49 23.72 -6.76 48.44
N GLN A 50 22.63 -6.06 48.18
CA GLN A 50 21.47 -5.97 49.07
C GLN A 50 20.42 -6.95 48.60
N LEU A 51 20.11 -7.92 49.47
CA LEU A 51 19.08 -8.92 49.33
C LEU A 51 17.69 -8.24 49.27
N LEU A 52 16.95 -8.49 48.22
CA LEU A 52 15.52 -8.21 48.14
C LEU A 52 14.73 -9.39 48.72
N PRO A 53 13.58 -9.15 49.40
CA PRO A 53 12.85 -10.20 50.13
C PRO A 53 12.17 -11.20 49.21
N ASP A 54 12.10 -12.45 49.69
CA ASP A 54 11.42 -13.61 49.09
C ASP A 54 10.00 -13.32 48.64
N VAL A 55 9.74 -13.51 47.37
CA VAL A 55 8.39 -13.63 46.81
C VAL A 55 8.04 -15.11 46.71
N ALA A 56 7.04 -15.53 47.48
CA ALA A 56 6.52 -16.90 47.54
C ALA A 56 6.07 -17.41 46.13
N PRO A 57 6.27 -18.70 45.81
CA PRO A 57 5.91 -19.29 44.55
C PRO A 57 4.39 -19.39 44.38
N VAL A 58 3.87 -18.81 43.30
CA VAL A 58 2.47 -18.99 42.87
C VAL A 58 2.23 -20.44 42.43
N ARG A 59 1.36 -21.17 43.12
CA ARG A 59 0.92 -22.52 42.77
C ARG A 59 0.21 -22.50 41.42
N ARG A 60 0.71 -23.28 40.46
CA ARG A 60 0.00 -23.61 39.21
C ARG A 60 -1.07 -24.68 39.50
N PRO A 61 -2.29 -24.56 38.95
CA PRO A 61 -3.27 -25.63 39.03
C PRO A 61 -2.86 -26.81 38.14
N SER A 62 -2.98 -28.02 38.68
CA SER A 62 -2.79 -29.29 38.00
C SER A 62 -3.94 -29.51 36.99
N GLY A 63 -3.62 -29.56 35.71
CA GLY A 63 -4.53 -29.90 34.62
C GLY A 63 -3.86 -30.87 33.66
N THR A 64 -4.41 -32.03 33.55
CA THR A 64 -4.27 -33.18 32.63
C THR A 64 -3.32 -33.09 31.44
N PRO A 65 -2.60 -34.19 31.15
CA PRO A 65 -1.65 -34.24 30.04
C PRO A 65 -2.40 -34.41 28.70
N HIS A 66 -2.27 -33.44 27.80
CA HIS A 66 -2.60 -33.63 26.40
C HIS A 66 -1.45 -34.31 25.69
N HIS A 67 -1.77 -35.41 25.05
CA HIS A 67 -0.91 -36.25 24.19
C HIS A 67 -0.01 -35.41 23.28
N ARG A 68 1.28 -35.62 23.41
CA ARG A 68 2.29 -35.28 22.43
C ARG A 68 2.08 -36.22 21.23
N ALA A 69 1.57 -35.71 20.13
CA ALA A 69 1.56 -36.44 18.89
C ALA A 69 3.01 -36.56 18.40
N ASP A 70 3.49 -37.80 18.32
CA ASP A 70 4.78 -38.14 17.74
C ASP A 70 4.77 -37.76 16.26
N TYR A 71 5.61 -36.81 15.87
CA TYR A 71 5.94 -36.58 14.47
C TYR A 71 6.87 -37.72 14.03
N PRO A 72 6.51 -38.54 13.02
CA PRO A 72 7.33 -39.67 12.62
C PRO A 72 8.65 -39.18 12.00
N ALA A 73 9.72 -39.87 12.41
CA ALA A 73 11.10 -39.72 11.97
C ALA A 73 11.36 -40.03 10.47
N MET A 74 10.33 -39.97 9.62
CA MET A 74 10.43 -40.30 8.20
C MET A 74 10.99 -39.22 7.29
N VAL A 75 11.12 -37.98 7.77
CA VAL A 75 11.55 -36.84 6.90
C VAL A 75 13.08 -36.73 6.81
N VAL A 76 13.84 -37.41 7.68
CA VAL A 76 15.31 -37.30 7.67
C VAL A 76 15.96 -38.32 6.73
N ALA A 77 15.30 -39.45 6.45
CA ALA A 77 15.86 -40.51 5.59
C ALA A 77 15.81 -40.19 4.08
N GLU A 78 14.84 -39.40 3.62
CA GLU A 78 14.74 -39.02 2.19
C GLU A 78 15.76 -37.98 1.75
N ARG A 79 16.30 -37.18 2.65
CA ARG A 79 17.34 -36.18 2.30
C ARG A 79 18.74 -36.76 2.09
N GLN A 80 19.02 -37.94 2.61
CA GLN A 80 20.33 -38.60 2.44
C GLN A 80 20.41 -39.48 1.19
N ALA A 81 19.28 -39.91 0.63
CA ALA A 81 19.26 -40.71 -0.61
C ALA A 81 19.34 -39.89 -1.89
N ALA A 82 19.05 -38.57 -1.82
CA ALA A 82 19.12 -37.66 -2.98
C ALA A 82 20.54 -37.14 -3.26
N ALA A 83 21.48 -37.24 -2.33
CA ALA A 83 22.86 -36.77 -2.48
C ALA A 83 23.81 -37.73 -3.18
N ALA A 84 23.39 -38.97 -3.44
CA ALA A 84 24.25 -40.03 -4.00
C ALA A 84 24.05 -40.28 -5.51
N ARG A 85 23.20 -39.55 -6.22
CA ARG A 85 23.03 -39.66 -7.66
C ARG A 85 23.68 -38.48 -8.36
N GLY A 86 24.84 -38.71 -8.95
CA GLY A 86 25.51 -37.74 -9.83
C GLY A 86 24.65 -37.42 -11.05
N PRO A 87 24.90 -36.24 -11.71
CA PRO A 87 24.10 -35.79 -12.83
C PRO A 87 24.25 -36.70 -14.04
N SER A 88 23.14 -37.24 -14.53
CA SER A 88 23.09 -37.94 -15.82
C SER A 88 23.33 -36.93 -16.96
N PRO A 89 24.14 -37.29 -18.00
CA PRO A 89 24.35 -36.40 -19.13
C PRO A 89 23.08 -36.30 -19.98
N LEU A 90 22.67 -35.06 -20.27
CA LEU A 90 21.61 -34.77 -21.22
C LEU A 90 22.04 -35.04 -22.65
N PRO A 91 21.17 -35.56 -23.53
CA PRO A 91 21.51 -35.78 -24.92
C PRO A 91 21.72 -34.48 -25.67
N ALA A 92 22.82 -34.39 -26.43
CA ALA A 92 23.12 -33.29 -27.32
C ALA A 92 22.10 -33.30 -28.48
N GLY A 93 21.14 -32.42 -28.39
CA GLY A 93 20.18 -32.09 -29.45
C GLY A 93 20.51 -30.73 -30.07
N SER A 94 21.15 -30.74 -31.21
CA SER A 94 21.35 -29.60 -32.06
C SER A 94 20.03 -28.99 -32.51
N ARG A 95 19.74 -27.77 -32.09
CA ARG A 95 18.79 -26.90 -32.79
C ARG A 95 19.41 -25.49 -32.88
N ALA A 96 19.86 -25.22 -34.08
CA ALA A 96 20.04 -23.84 -34.55
C ALA A 96 18.72 -23.11 -34.40
N GLY A 97 18.62 -22.26 -33.41
CA GLY A 97 17.49 -21.37 -33.16
C GLY A 97 17.94 -19.96 -33.41
N ALA A 98 17.35 -19.36 -34.44
CA ALA A 98 17.54 -18.02 -34.95
C ALA A 98 17.89 -17.00 -33.85
N ASP A 99 18.91 -16.18 -34.18
CA ASP A 99 19.23 -14.90 -33.54
C ASP A 99 17.93 -14.07 -33.35
N ARG A 100 17.34 -14.17 -32.19
CA ARG A 100 16.33 -13.24 -31.74
C ARG A 100 17.10 -12.06 -31.18
N ALA A 101 17.15 -10.99 -31.95
CA ALA A 101 17.65 -9.70 -31.50
C ALA A 101 17.21 -9.45 -30.05
N PRO A 102 18.06 -8.90 -29.18
CA PRO A 102 17.67 -8.58 -27.81
C PRO A 102 16.51 -7.59 -27.88
N THR A 103 15.28 -8.07 -27.66
CA THR A 103 14.17 -7.18 -27.40
C THR A 103 14.59 -6.36 -26.19
N THR A 104 14.78 -5.07 -26.36
CA THR A 104 14.99 -4.09 -25.30
C THR A 104 13.85 -4.28 -24.31
N ARG A 105 14.10 -5.03 -23.26
CA ARG A 105 13.13 -5.29 -22.19
C ARG A 105 12.93 -3.96 -21.50
N THR A 106 11.86 -3.28 -21.83
CA THR A 106 11.50 -2.01 -21.22
C THR A 106 11.49 -2.22 -19.72
N VAL A 107 12.38 -1.54 -19.00
CA VAL A 107 12.50 -1.69 -17.55
C VAL A 107 11.25 -1.08 -16.92
N ARG A 108 10.38 -1.94 -16.41
CA ARG A 108 9.12 -1.56 -15.76
C ARG A 108 9.27 -1.45 -14.24
N GLU A 109 10.42 -0.93 -13.81
CA GLU A 109 10.71 -0.73 -12.40
C GLU A 109 10.12 0.57 -11.88
N VAL A 110 9.67 0.53 -10.62
CA VAL A 110 9.15 1.66 -9.86
C VAL A 110 9.75 1.65 -8.45
N THR A 111 9.82 2.81 -7.82
CA THR A 111 10.26 2.92 -6.42
C THR A 111 9.10 2.59 -5.48
N ILE A 112 9.38 2.01 -4.33
CA ILE A 112 8.41 1.73 -3.27
C ILE A 112 8.41 2.86 -2.26
N GLY A 113 7.23 3.37 -1.92
CA GLY A 113 6.95 4.22 -0.78
C GLY A 113 6.10 3.46 0.23
N VAL A 114 6.65 3.19 1.41
CA VAL A 114 5.87 2.57 2.49
C VAL A 114 5.07 3.66 3.20
N SER A 115 3.75 3.57 3.06
CA SER A 115 2.80 4.46 3.71
C SER A 115 2.47 3.91 5.10
N ASN A 116 3.13 4.47 6.11
CA ASN A 116 2.77 4.19 7.50
C ASN A 116 1.42 4.84 7.84
N ARG A 117 0.85 4.43 8.99
CA ARG A 117 -0.33 5.09 9.54
C ARG A 117 -0.15 6.61 9.56
N HIS A 118 -1.14 7.34 9.08
CA HIS A 118 -1.10 8.79 9.09
C HIS A 118 -2.51 9.41 9.04
N LEU A 119 -2.56 10.68 9.36
CA LEU A 119 -3.79 11.47 9.38
C LEU A 119 -3.70 12.59 8.36
N HIS A 120 -4.71 12.74 7.51
CA HIS A 120 -5.03 13.99 6.85
C HIS A 120 -6.12 14.67 7.66
N VAL A 121 -5.94 15.91 8.02
CA VAL A 121 -6.83 16.62 8.94
C VAL A 121 -7.57 17.75 8.23
N SER A 122 -8.83 18.00 8.61
CA SER A 122 -9.53 19.22 8.22
C SER A 122 -9.05 20.40 9.06
N GLU A 123 -9.20 21.61 8.56
CA GLU A 123 -8.85 22.82 9.33
C GLU A 123 -9.64 22.91 10.64
N THR A 124 -10.92 22.53 10.61
CA THR A 124 -11.80 22.51 11.78
C THR A 124 -11.30 21.54 12.85
N ASP A 125 -11.00 20.30 12.45
CA ASP A 125 -10.51 19.28 13.38
C ASP A 125 -9.10 19.60 13.86
N PHE A 126 -8.27 20.18 13.00
CA PHE A 126 -6.95 20.64 13.41
C PHE A 126 -7.04 21.72 14.49
N ALA A 127 -7.93 22.69 14.33
CA ALA A 127 -8.15 23.74 15.35
C ALA A 127 -8.66 23.16 16.67
N ALA A 128 -9.53 22.13 16.63
CA ALA A 128 -10.01 21.44 17.82
C ALA A 128 -8.90 20.65 18.53
N LEU A 129 -7.98 20.04 17.77
CA LEU A 129 -6.88 19.20 18.31
C LEU A 129 -5.69 20.03 18.81
N PHE A 130 -5.39 21.17 18.17
CA PHE A 130 -4.15 21.93 18.41
C PHE A 130 -4.39 23.37 18.84
N GLY A 131 -5.63 23.86 18.83
CA GLY A 131 -6.02 25.23 19.16
C GLY A 131 -6.25 26.10 17.92
N ALA A 132 -7.20 27.03 18.04
CA ALA A 132 -7.54 27.94 16.96
C ALA A 132 -6.35 28.85 16.59
N GLY A 133 -6.26 29.25 15.33
CA GLY A 133 -5.22 30.15 14.82
C GLY A 133 -3.85 29.50 14.59
N ARG A 134 -3.70 28.23 14.88
CA ARG A 134 -2.50 27.44 14.54
C ARG A 134 -2.62 26.82 13.16
N GLY A 135 -1.49 26.55 12.53
CA GLY A 135 -1.40 25.82 11.25
C GLY A 135 -0.48 24.63 11.35
N LEU A 136 -0.55 23.71 10.37
CA LEU A 136 0.39 22.60 10.24
C LEU A 136 1.80 23.12 10.00
N THR A 137 2.77 22.59 10.72
CA THR A 137 4.19 22.92 10.61
C THR A 137 4.90 21.89 9.73
N PRO A 138 5.31 22.22 8.49
CA PRO A 138 6.05 21.29 7.64
C PRO A 138 7.37 20.88 8.29
N GLN A 139 7.56 19.58 8.47
CA GLN A 139 8.80 19.00 9.01
C GLN A 139 9.67 18.38 7.91
N ARG A 140 9.05 17.64 6.99
CA ARG A 140 9.76 16.93 5.93
C ARG A 140 8.86 16.78 4.71
N GLN A 141 9.40 17.10 3.52
CA GLN A 141 8.71 16.78 2.27
C GLN A 141 8.59 15.27 2.10
N ILE A 142 7.50 14.80 1.53
CA ILE A 142 7.32 13.42 1.12
C ILE A 142 7.45 13.31 -0.39
N SER A 143 7.48 12.09 -0.91
CA SER A 143 7.70 11.82 -2.35
C SER A 143 6.64 12.43 -3.27
N GLN A 144 5.41 12.59 -2.77
CA GLN A 144 4.34 13.20 -3.57
C GLN A 144 4.42 14.73 -3.52
N PRO A 145 4.53 15.40 -4.68
CA PRO A 145 4.66 16.86 -4.74
C PRO A 145 3.53 17.60 -4.02
N GLY A 146 3.90 18.62 -3.27
CA GLY A 146 2.96 19.46 -2.52
C GLY A 146 2.49 18.85 -1.20
N GLN A 147 2.92 17.64 -0.84
CA GLN A 147 2.61 17.02 0.45
C GLN A 147 3.84 16.97 1.35
N TYR A 148 3.60 17.03 2.65
CA TYR A 148 4.66 17.02 3.66
C TYR A 148 4.19 16.30 4.93
N ALA A 149 5.12 15.65 5.61
CA ALA A 149 4.91 15.22 6.99
C ALA A 149 5.01 16.46 7.89
N ALA A 150 3.96 16.72 8.68
CA ALA A 150 3.96 17.82 9.65
C ALA A 150 4.71 17.42 10.92
N SER A 151 5.09 18.39 11.76
CA SER A 151 5.66 18.10 13.08
C SER A 151 4.60 17.60 14.05
N GLU A 152 3.35 17.93 13.81
CA GLU A 152 2.21 17.56 14.64
C GLU A 152 1.89 16.07 14.53
N THR A 153 1.57 15.48 15.68
CA THR A 153 1.10 14.10 15.82
C THR A 153 -0.13 14.07 16.73
N VAL A 154 -0.93 13.04 16.58
CA VAL A 154 -2.10 12.78 17.44
C VAL A 154 -2.04 11.38 18.02
N GLY A 155 -2.66 11.18 19.18
CA GLY A 155 -3.06 9.87 19.65
C GLY A 155 -4.33 9.43 18.93
N VAL A 156 -4.45 8.14 18.64
CA VAL A 156 -5.68 7.53 18.11
C VAL A 156 -6.15 6.48 19.09
N VAL A 157 -7.39 6.62 19.57
CA VAL A 157 -8.00 5.73 20.56
C VAL A 157 -9.19 5.04 19.92
N GLY A 158 -9.18 3.73 19.94
CA GLY A 158 -10.29 2.87 19.56
C GLY A 158 -10.75 2.03 20.74
N LYS A 159 -11.80 1.23 20.57
CA LYS A 159 -12.33 0.36 21.62
C LYS A 159 -11.36 -0.76 22.05
N GLY A 160 -10.41 -1.12 21.19
CA GLY A 160 -9.42 -2.18 21.44
C GLY A 160 -8.10 -1.68 22.01
N GLY A 161 -7.81 -0.39 21.90
CA GLY A 161 -6.53 0.16 22.35
C GLY A 161 -6.24 1.56 21.86
N ARG A 162 -4.98 1.96 22.02
CA ARG A 162 -4.47 3.29 21.66
C ARG A 162 -3.19 3.17 20.82
N ILE A 163 -3.09 3.99 19.79
CA ILE A 163 -1.86 4.21 19.01
C ILE A 163 -1.41 5.65 19.23
N ALA A 164 -0.17 5.83 19.65
CA ALA A 164 0.42 7.15 19.86
C ALA A 164 1.13 7.65 18.58
N ASP A 165 1.39 8.95 18.55
CA ASP A 165 2.29 9.61 17.60
C ASP A 165 1.94 9.38 16.12
N VAL A 166 0.63 9.32 15.81
CA VAL A 166 0.17 9.23 14.42
C VAL A 166 0.45 10.55 13.73
N ARG A 167 1.28 10.52 12.71
CA ARG A 167 1.77 11.70 11.98
C ARG A 167 0.67 12.32 11.14
N ILE A 168 0.59 13.67 11.16
CA ILE A 168 -0.26 14.39 10.22
C ILE A 168 0.51 14.62 8.92
N VAL A 169 -0.17 14.38 7.80
CA VAL A 169 0.32 14.67 6.45
C VAL A 169 -0.48 15.84 5.90
N GLY A 170 0.23 16.94 5.68
CA GLY A 170 -0.31 18.18 5.13
C GLY A 170 -0.20 18.26 3.60
N PRO A 171 -0.86 19.26 3.02
CA PRO A 171 -1.65 20.29 3.68
C PRO A 171 -2.99 19.79 4.25
N ALA A 172 -3.68 20.65 5.04
CA ALA A 172 -5.02 20.35 5.53
C ALA A 172 -5.98 20.08 4.36
N ARG A 173 -6.96 19.21 4.59
CA ARG A 173 -7.96 18.80 3.59
C ARG A 173 -9.36 19.21 4.00
N GLY A 174 -10.33 19.12 3.10
CA GLY A 174 -11.73 19.44 3.42
C GLY A 174 -12.38 18.49 4.43
N ARG A 175 -11.87 17.26 4.57
CA ARG A 175 -12.34 16.23 5.52
C ARG A 175 -11.17 15.52 6.16
N THR A 176 -11.33 15.18 7.44
CA THR A 176 -10.35 14.37 8.16
C THR A 176 -10.41 12.92 7.72
N GLN A 177 -9.24 12.34 7.45
CA GLN A 177 -9.07 10.98 6.97
C GLN A 177 -7.89 10.32 7.69
N LEU A 178 -8.16 9.19 8.33
CA LEU A 178 -7.16 8.36 9.00
C LEU A 178 -6.88 7.12 8.15
N GLU A 179 -5.64 6.97 7.71
CA GLU A 179 -5.17 5.80 6.98
C GLU A 179 -4.39 4.88 7.92
N LEU A 180 -4.82 3.63 7.98
CA LEU A 180 -4.28 2.62 8.88
C LEU A 180 -3.90 1.36 8.10
N SER A 181 -3.01 0.54 8.67
CA SER A 181 -2.83 -0.84 8.22
C SER A 181 -3.91 -1.76 8.81
N PRO A 182 -4.11 -2.97 8.26
CA PRO A 182 -4.97 -3.98 8.88
C PRO A 182 -4.55 -4.35 10.31
N ALA A 183 -3.25 -4.34 10.60
CA ALA A 183 -2.72 -4.58 11.96
C ALA A 183 -3.10 -3.46 12.92
N ASP A 184 -3.03 -2.20 12.50
CA ASP A 184 -3.46 -1.04 13.28
C ASP A 184 -4.95 -1.09 13.58
N CYS A 185 -5.76 -1.46 12.58
CA CYS A 185 -7.20 -1.63 12.76
C CYS A 185 -7.52 -2.68 13.84
N ARG A 186 -6.81 -3.81 13.82
CA ARG A 186 -6.95 -4.85 14.86
C ARG A 186 -6.55 -4.32 16.24
N ALA A 187 -5.44 -3.59 16.34
CA ALA A 187 -4.98 -3.01 17.60
C ALA A 187 -5.98 -1.99 18.19
N LEU A 188 -6.65 -1.23 17.34
CA LEU A 188 -7.69 -0.28 17.73
C LEU A 188 -9.07 -0.92 17.93
N GLY A 189 -9.25 -2.20 17.57
CA GLY A 189 -10.52 -2.92 17.67
C GLY A 189 -11.59 -2.38 16.72
N ILE A 190 -11.20 -1.95 15.52
CA ILE A 190 -12.08 -1.43 14.47
C ILE A 190 -11.98 -2.27 13.21
N ALA A 191 -12.99 -2.20 12.35
CA ALA A 191 -12.99 -2.78 11.01
C ALA A 191 -13.12 -1.65 10.01
N ALA A 192 -11.99 -1.22 9.42
CA ALA A 192 -11.97 -0.22 8.37
C ALA A 192 -11.97 -0.90 6.98
N PRO A 193 -12.74 -0.39 6.02
CA PRO A 193 -12.73 -0.91 4.66
C PRO A 193 -11.44 -0.53 3.93
N VAL A 194 -11.05 -1.37 2.97
CA VAL A 194 -10.04 -0.98 1.98
C VAL A 194 -10.69 0.02 1.02
N ALA A 195 -10.14 1.22 0.94
CA ALA A 195 -10.67 2.29 0.10
C ALA A 195 -9.55 3.17 -0.48
N LEU A 196 -9.89 3.92 -1.53
CA LEU A 196 -8.99 4.91 -2.10
C LEU A 196 -8.87 6.13 -1.18
N SER A 197 -7.64 6.58 -0.95
CA SER A 197 -7.40 7.88 -0.31
C SER A 197 -8.20 8.99 -1.00
N GLY A 198 -8.98 9.73 -0.20
CA GLY A 198 -9.90 10.76 -0.66
C GLY A 198 -11.33 10.30 -0.95
N LYS A 199 -11.60 8.98 -1.05
CA LYS A 199 -12.96 8.42 -1.16
C LYS A 199 -13.39 7.86 0.18
N LEU A 200 -14.20 8.61 0.91
CA LEU A 200 -14.57 8.30 2.29
C LEU A 200 -15.99 7.77 2.44
N GLU A 201 -16.73 7.55 1.33
CA GLU A 201 -18.03 6.92 1.35
C GLU A 201 -17.90 5.48 1.87
N GLY A 202 -18.65 5.15 2.92
CA GLY A 202 -18.58 3.84 3.57
C GLY A 202 -17.33 3.60 4.43
N SER A 203 -16.49 4.65 4.66
CA SER A 203 -15.36 4.56 5.58
C SER A 203 -15.83 4.28 7.01
N ALA A 204 -14.96 3.67 7.81
CA ALA A 204 -15.25 3.40 9.22
C ALA A 204 -15.12 4.65 10.09
N GLY A 205 -15.70 4.57 11.29
CA GLY A 205 -15.55 5.53 12.37
C GLY A 205 -15.28 4.83 13.70
N GLY A 206 -15.66 5.51 14.80
CA GLY A 206 -15.56 4.97 16.15
C GLY A 206 -14.13 5.04 16.72
N VAL A 207 -13.32 5.99 16.27
CA VAL A 207 -12.04 6.33 16.87
C VAL A 207 -12.03 7.77 17.37
N THR A 208 -11.32 8.04 18.44
CA THR A 208 -11.07 9.38 18.96
C THR A 208 -9.63 9.78 18.71
N LEU A 209 -9.46 10.92 18.07
CA LEU A 209 -8.16 11.60 17.91
C LEU A 209 -7.90 12.43 19.16
N GLU A 210 -6.68 12.36 19.69
CA GLU A 210 -6.25 13.13 20.86
C GLU A 210 -5.08 14.04 20.47
N GLY A 211 -5.31 15.33 20.55
CA GLY A 211 -4.30 16.38 20.39
C GLY A 211 -4.01 17.10 21.71
N PRO A 212 -3.03 18.00 21.73
CA PRO A 212 -2.65 18.72 22.95
C PRO A 212 -3.72 19.71 23.47
N ALA A 213 -4.61 20.19 22.60
CA ALA A 213 -5.65 21.16 22.98
C ALA A 213 -7.05 20.53 23.14
N GLY A 214 -7.25 19.32 22.62
CA GLY A 214 -8.58 18.68 22.69
C GLY A 214 -8.62 17.34 21.97
N LYS A 215 -9.86 16.87 21.77
CA LYS A 215 -10.17 15.56 21.17
C LYS A 215 -11.23 15.72 20.08
N VAL A 216 -11.14 14.88 19.06
CA VAL A 216 -12.11 14.78 17.96
C VAL A 216 -12.49 13.32 17.77
N THR A 217 -13.77 12.99 17.82
CA THR A 217 -14.27 11.65 17.48
C THR A 217 -14.65 11.60 16.01
N LEU A 218 -14.08 10.65 15.29
CA LEU A 218 -14.39 10.40 13.89
C LEU A 218 -15.56 9.41 13.78
N GLU A 219 -16.69 9.90 13.29
CA GLU A 219 -17.85 9.06 12.95
C GLU A 219 -17.67 8.37 11.60
N SER A 220 -16.74 8.86 10.77
CA SER A 220 -16.32 8.31 9.48
C SER A 220 -14.92 8.83 9.14
N GLY A 221 -14.31 8.33 8.08
CA GLY A 221 -13.01 8.80 7.59
C GLY A 221 -11.84 7.87 7.90
N VAL A 222 -12.10 6.70 8.50
CA VAL A 222 -11.06 5.69 8.75
C VAL A 222 -11.08 4.65 7.65
N ILE A 223 -9.94 4.45 6.99
CA ILE A 223 -9.77 3.49 5.88
C ILE A 223 -8.46 2.71 6.04
N VAL A 224 -8.41 1.55 5.42
CA VAL A 224 -7.15 0.92 4.98
C VAL A 224 -6.90 1.40 3.56
N ALA A 225 -5.81 2.12 3.33
CA ALA A 225 -5.54 2.64 1.99
C ALA A 225 -5.30 1.49 1.00
N GLN A 226 -6.05 1.46 -0.10
CA GLN A 226 -5.82 0.51 -1.16
C GLN A 226 -4.42 0.72 -1.73
N ARG A 227 -3.64 -0.38 -1.89
CA ARG A 227 -2.34 -0.31 -2.57
C ARG A 227 -2.49 0.30 -3.95
N HIS A 228 -1.61 1.22 -4.29
CA HIS A 228 -1.72 1.94 -5.55
C HIS A 228 -0.35 2.37 -6.08
N LEU A 229 -0.29 2.55 -7.38
CA LEU A 229 0.88 3.07 -8.09
C LEU A 229 0.56 4.47 -8.59
N HIS A 230 1.15 5.48 -7.98
CA HIS A 230 1.19 6.81 -8.59
C HIS A 230 2.04 6.76 -9.83
N VAL A 231 1.59 7.40 -10.90
CA VAL A 231 2.32 7.45 -12.16
C VAL A 231 2.33 8.88 -12.70
N ALA A 232 3.52 9.42 -12.93
CA ALA A 232 3.70 10.63 -13.67
C ALA A 232 3.35 10.38 -15.16
N PRO A 233 2.76 11.35 -15.89
CA PRO A 233 2.39 11.16 -17.29
C PRO A 233 3.55 10.71 -18.19
N ALA A 234 4.77 11.18 -17.92
CA ALA A 234 5.98 10.81 -18.66
C ALA A 234 6.32 9.31 -18.54
N ASP A 235 5.98 8.67 -17.40
CA ASP A 235 6.27 7.26 -17.13
C ASP A 235 5.19 6.29 -17.61
N ALA A 236 3.98 6.78 -17.88
CA ALA A 236 2.85 5.93 -18.26
C ALA A 236 3.15 5.04 -19.48
N ARG A 237 3.79 5.61 -20.51
CA ARG A 237 4.20 4.86 -21.71
C ARG A 237 5.27 3.81 -21.39
N ARG A 238 6.29 4.17 -20.61
CA ARG A 238 7.36 3.25 -20.19
C ARG A 238 6.81 2.07 -19.40
N LEU A 239 5.88 2.33 -18.52
CA LEU A 239 5.23 1.30 -17.69
C LEU A 239 4.12 0.54 -18.46
N GLY A 240 3.62 1.09 -19.57
CA GLY A 240 2.55 0.49 -20.35
C GLY A 240 1.22 0.45 -19.59
N VAL A 241 0.91 1.52 -18.84
CA VAL A 241 -0.28 1.64 -17.97
C VAL A 241 -1.07 2.90 -18.28
N ALA A 242 -2.35 2.88 -17.92
CA ALA A 242 -3.28 4.01 -17.97
C ALA A 242 -3.93 4.20 -16.59
N ASP A 243 -4.58 5.36 -16.41
CA ASP A 243 -5.32 5.63 -15.18
C ASP A 243 -6.42 4.59 -14.95
N GLY A 244 -6.57 4.15 -13.71
CA GLY A 244 -7.54 3.13 -13.32
C GLY A 244 -7.13 1.69 -13.65
N ASP A 245 -6.05 1.45 -14.40
CA ASP A 245 -5.56 0.09 -14.61
C ASP A 245 -5.22 -0.58 -13.27
N ARG A 246 -5.29 -1.91 -13.25
CA ARG A 246 -4.76 -2.71 -12.15
C ARG A 246 -3.51 -3.43 -12.61
N VAL A 247 -2.47 -3.35 -11.82
CA VAL A 247 -1.19 -4.01 -12.12
C VAL A 247 -0.84 -5.04 -11.05
N ALA A 248 -0.05 -6.04 -11.44
CA ALA A 248 0.65 -6.88 -10.51
C ALA A 248 2.10 -6.40 -10.42
N VAL A 249 2.61 -6.28 -9.22
CA VAL A 249 3.98 -5.85 -8.94
C VAL A 249 4.73 -6.92 -8.16
N GLU A 250 5.95 -7.21 -8.57
CA GLU A 250 6.87 -8.08 -7.85
C GLU A 250 7.83 -7.24 -7.03
N CYS A 251 7.98 -7.55 -5.74
CA CYS A 251 8.87 -6.86 -4.81
C CYS A 251 9.46 -7.81 -3.78
N GLY A 252 10.45 -7.36 -3.03
CA GLY A 252 11.16 -8.12 -2.02
C GLY A 252 12.49 -8.70 -2.48
N PRO A 253 13.30 -9.20 -1.54
CA PRO A 253 14.63 -9.72 -1.81
C PRO A 253 14.59 -11.06 -2.57
N ALA A 254 15.69 -11.41 -3.24
CA ALA A 254 15.84 -12.69 -3.91
C ALA A 254 15.57 -13.86 -2.94
N GLY A 255 14.81 -14.84 -3.40
CA GLY A 255 14.39 -16.00 -2.60
C GLY A 255 13.16 -15.77 -1.71
N ARG A 256 12.70 -14.51 -1.57
CA ARG A 256 11.50 -14.15 -0.80
C ARG A 256 10.60 -13.15 -1.52
N ARG A 257 10.68 -13.11 -2.84
CA ARG A 257 9.82 -12.22 -3.63
C ARG A 257 8.35 -12.56 -3.45
N VAL A 258 7.54 -11.52 -3.41
CA VAL A 258 6.09 -11.60 -3.45
C VAL A 258 5.57 -10.85 -4.65
N THR A 259 4.45 -11.32 -5.21
CA THR A 259 3.70 -10.58 -6.22
C THR A 259 2.42 -10.05 -5.61
N LEU A 260 2.27 -8.75 -5.57
CA LEU A 260 1.08 -8.06 -5.11
C LEU A 260 0.19 -7.77 -6.32
N HIS A 261 -1.01 -8.32 -6.30
CA HIS A 261 -2.02 -8.10 -7.33
C HIS A 261 -2.90 -6.90 -6.99
N ASP A 262 -3.74 -6.47 -7.95
CA ASP A 262 -4.74 -5.42 -7.77
C ASP A 262 -4.18 -4.07 -7.30
N VAL A 263 -2.94 -3.77 -7.66
CA VAL A 263 -2.35 -2.44 -7.45
C VAL A 263 -3.01 -1.46 -8.42
N LEU A 264 -3.75 -0.49 -7.89
CA LEU A 264 -4.47 0.49 -8.70
C LEU A 264 -3.51 1.55 -9.25
N VAL A 265 -3.52 1.77 -10.55
CA VAL A 265 -2.77 2.86 -11.19
C VAL A 265 -3.51 4.18 -11.02
N ARG A 266 -2.82 5.19 -10.53
CA ARG A 266 -3.30 6.57 -10.38
C ARG A 266 -2.41 7.50 -11.20
N LEU A 267 -2.85 7.83 -12.38
CA LEU A 267 -2.14 8.76 -13.27
C LEU A 267 -2.55 10.20 -12.93
N GLY A 268 -1.59 11.07 -12.74
CA GLY A 268 -1.86 12.48 -12.46
C GLY A 268 -0.69 13.39 -12.79
N PRO A 269 -0.95 14.64 -13.23
CA PRO A 269 0.08 15.58 -13.66
C PRO A 269 1.05 15.98 -12.54
N THR A 270 0.59 15.90 -11.30
CA THR A 270 1.39 16.23 -10.11
C THR A 270 1.90 15.00 -9.36
N HIS A 271 1.73 13.78 -9.92
CA HIS A 271 2.22 12.58 -9.25
C HIS A 271 3.71 12.36 -9.54
N ALA A 272 4.47 11.99 -8.51
CA ALA A 272 5.73 11.28 -8.67
C ALA A 272 5.44 9.78 -8.83
N THR A 273 6.18 9.10 -9.72
CA THR A 273 5.97 7.65 -9.95
C THR A 273 6.49 6.85 -8.76
N GLU A 274 5.58 6.28 -7.99
CA GLU A 274 5.89 5.54 -6.76
C GLU A 274 4.77 4.54 -6.42
N LEU A 275 5.17 3.33 -6.04
CA LEU A 275 4.28 2.30 -5.53
C LEU A 275 4.06 2.52 -4.03
N HIS A 276 2.82 2.75 -3.63
CA HIS A 276 2.44 2.88 -2.23
C HIS A 276 1.89 1.56 -1.68
N LEU A 277 2.53 1.09 -0.61
CA LEU A 277 2.15 -0.08 0.16
C LEU A 277 1.92 0.33 1.61
N ASP A 278 1.01 -0.32 2.31
CA ASP A 278 0.90 -0.16 3.75
C ASP A 278 2.04 -0.90 4.48
N THR A 279 2.11 -0.73 5.79
CA THR A 279 3.17 -1.34 6.61
C THR A 279 3.09 -2.87 6.63
N ASP A 280 1.89 -3.45 6.61
CA ASP A 280 1.70 -4.90 6.65
C ASP A 280 2.12 -5.53 5.32
N GLU A 281 1.77 -4.90 4.19
CA GLU A 281 2.18 -5.31 2.85
C GLU A 281 3.70 -5.21 2.66
N ALA A 282 4.28 -4.09 3.10
CA ALA A 282 5.73 -3.88 3.04
C ALA A 282 6.49 -4.90 3.90
N ASN A 283 6.00 -5.21 5.10
CA ASN A 283 6.59 -6.23 5.97
C ASN A 283 6.49 -7.63 5.34
N ALA A 284 5.35 -7.98 4.75
CA ALA A 284 5.17 -9.26 4.05
C ALA A 284 6.15 -9.41 2.87
N ALA A 285 6.41 -8.32 2.16
CA ALA A 285 7.35 -8.25 1.06
C ALA A 285 8.82 -8.04 1.51
N GLN A 286 9.08 -7.80 2.80
CA GLN A 286 10.39 -7.33 3.31
C GLN A 286 10.91 -6.11 2.56
N ALA A 287 9.99 -5.24 2.12
CA ALA A 287 10.28 -4.04 1.36
C ALA A 287 10.39 -2.80 2.25
N ARG A 288 11.19 -1.84 1.83
CA ARG A 288 11.40 -0.55 2.50
C ARG A 288 11.16 0.58 1.51
N THR A 289 10.88 1.76 2.03
CA THR A 289 10.86 2.98 1.21
C THR A 289 12.21 3.15 0.49
N GLY A 290 12.14 3.38 -0.81
CA GLY A 290 13.30 3.49 -1.70
C GLY A 290 13.67 2.19 -2.43
N ASP A 291 13.18 1.03 -1.99
CA ASP A 291 13.38 -0.23 -2.70
C ASP A 291 12.68 -0.22 -4.07
N ARG A 292 13.03 -1.18 -4.92
CA ARG A 292 12.50 -1.30 -6.28
C ARG A 292 11.47 -2.41 -6.37
N ALA A 293 10.41 -2.15 -7.12
CA ALA A 293 9.41 -3.13 -7.51
C ALA A 293 9.31 -3.21 -9.04
N LEU A 294 8.96 -4.37 -9.56
CA LEU A 294 8.80 -4.62 -10.99
C LEU A 294 7.32 -4.79 -11.32
N VAL A 295 6.78 -3.97 -12.21
CA VAL A 295 5.44 -4.17 -12.78
C VAL A 295 5.48 -5.36 -13.74
N VAL A 296 4.88 -6.49 -13.35
CA VAL A 296 4.97 -7.75 -14.09
C VAL A 296 3.77 -8.03 -14.98
N ALA A 297 2.59 -7.52 -14.60
CA ALA A 297 1.37 -7.66 -15.38
C ALA A 297 0.50 -6.41 -15.27
N THR A 298 -0.31 -6.16 -16.30
CA THR A 298 -1.28 -5.06 -16.34
C THR A 298 -2.63 -5.61 -16.75
N SER A 299 -3.66 -5.37 -15.94
CA SER A 299 -5.06 -5.58 -16.27
C SER A 299 -5.70 -4.24 -16.52
N ARG A 300 -6.18 -4.00 -17.73
CA ARG A 300 -6.76 -2.70 -18.13
C ARG A 300 -8.12 -2.49 -17.50
N ALA A 301 -8.36 -1.30 -16.94
CA ALA A 301 -9.67 -0.90 -16.45
C ALA A 301 -10.69 -1.01 -17.58
N GLY A 302 -11.79 -1.73 -17.34
CA GLY A 302 -12.86 -1.92 -18.32
C GLY A 302 -12.54 -2.88 -19.48
N ARG A 303 -11.34 -3.48 -19.55
CA ARG A 303 -11.12 -4.66 -20.39
C ARG A 303 -11.16 -5.91 -19.50
N PRO A 304 -12.09 -6.83 -19.74
CA PRO A 304 -12.01 -8.15 -19.13
C PRO A 304 -10.62 -8.72 -19.44
N SER A 305 -9.97 -9.30 -18.43
CA SER A 305 -8.73 -10.07 -18.61
C SER A 305 -8.90 -10.89 -19.88
N GLY A 306 -7.93 -10.90 -20.79
CA GLY A 306 -8.07 -11.47 -22.14
C GLY A 306 -8.50 -12.96 -22.21
N ARG A 307 -8.82 -13.56 -21.07
CA ARG A 307 -9.61 -14.77 -20.92
C ARG A 307 -11.07 -14.35 -20.72
N ARG A 308 -11.87 -14.50 -21.75
CA ARG A 308 -13.31 -14.42 -21.62
C ARG A 308 -13.74 -15.42 -20.54
N PRO A 309 -14.48 -15.00 -19.48
CA PRO A 309 -14.97 -15.94 -18.48
C PRO A 309 -15.82 -17.01 -19.18
N LEU A 310 -15.59 -18.25 -18.82
CA LEU A 310 -16.41 -19.35 -19.32
C LEU A 310 -17.66 -19.44 -18.45
N LEU A 311 -18.81 -19.11 -19.02
CA LEU A 311 -20.09 -19.22 -18.34
C LEU A 311 -20.64 -20.63 -18.53
N THR A 312 -21.06 -21.21 -17.41
CA THR A 312 -21.74 -22.51 -17.36
C THR A 312 -23.26 -22.33 -17.40
N GLU A 313 -24.00 -23.42 -17.52
CA GLU A 313 -25.47 -23.40 -17.46
C GLU A 313 -26.00 -22.79 -16.14
N ARG A 314 -25.29 -23.02 -15.03
CA ARG A 314 -25.62 -22.44 -13.73
C ARG A 314 -25.48 -20.93 -13.73
N ASP A 315 -24.37 -20.42 -14.25
CA ASP A 315 -24.10 -18.97 -14.33
C ASP A 315 -25.18 -18.27 -15.17
N VAL A 316 -25.58 -18.88 -16.28
CA VAL A 316 -26.66 -18.39 -17.15
C VAL A 316 -28.00 -18.34 -16.41
N SER A 317 -28.31 -19.36 -15.61
CA SER A 317 -29.55 -19.36 -14.81
C SER A 317 -29.54 -18.26 -13.75
N GLU A 318 -28.39 -17.99 -13.11
CA GLU A 318 -28.23 -16.91 -12.14
C GLU A 318 -28.33 -15.52 -12.80
N LEU A 319 -27.78 -15.33 -14.01
CA LEU A 319 -27.91 -14.10 -14.80
C LEU A 319 -29.37 -13.86 -15.20
N ALA A 320 -30.08 -14.91 -15.64
CA ALA A 320 -31.50 -14.83 -15.96
C ALA A 320 -32.35 -14.41 -14.76
N ALA A 321 -32.05 -14.95 -13.58
CA ALA A 321 -32.76 -14.58 -12.36
C ALA A 321 -32.55 -13.10 -11.97
N ARG A 322 -31.44 -12.50 -12.41
CA ARG A 322 -31.13 -11.05 -12.24
C ARG A 322 -31.67 -10.17 -13.37
N GLY A 323 -32.34 -10.76 -14.39
CA GLY A 323 -32.84 -10.03 -15.54
C GLY A 323 -31.76 -9.60 -16.53
N GLU A 324 -30.55 -10.13 -16.43
CA GLU A 324 -29.44 -9.83 -17.32
C GLU A 324 -29.61 -10.56 -18.67
N LYS A 325 -29.14 -9.94 -19.75
CA LYS A 325 -29.21 -10.52 -21.11
C LYS A 325 -27.81 -10.79 -21.63
N LEU A 326 -27.68 -11.86 -22.40
CA LEU A 326 -26.43 -12.26 -23.04
C LEU A 326 -26.49 -11.98 -24.54
N VAL A 327 -25.36 -11.51 -25.11
CA VAL A 327 -25.25 -11.19 -26.54
C VAL A 327 -24.21 -12.05 -27.22
N SER A 328 -24.43 -12.39 -28.48
CA SER A 328 -23.43 -13.04 -29.31
C SER A 328 -22.20 -12.15 -29.44
N GLY A 329 -20.99 -12.72 -29.31
CA GLY A 329 -19.76 -11.91 -29.34
C GLY A 329 -19.41 -11.19 -28.05
N GLY A 330 -20.21 -11.31 -26.99
CA GLY A 330 -19.96 -10.71 -25.68
C GLY A 330 -18.60 -11.08 -25.07
N PRO A 331 -18.20 -10.41 -23.99
CA PRO A 331 -16.88 -10.57 -23.36
C PRO A 331 -16.75 -11.87 -22.52
N TYR A 332 -17.46 -12.92 -22.88
CA TYR A 332 -17.49 -14.24 -22.24
C TYR A 332 -17.47 -15.36 -23.28
N LEU A 333 -17.14 -16.57 -22.82
CA LEU A 333 -17.35 -17.82 -23.55
C LEU A 333 -18.51 -18.56 -22.90
N LEU A 334 -19.31 -19.27 -23.72
CA LEU A 334 -20.40 -20.10 -23.22
C LEU A 334 -20.05 -21.56 -23.48
N THR A 335 -20.30 -22.43 -22.49
CA THR A 335 -20.37 -23.86 -22.77
C THR A 335 -21.59 -24.14 -23.71
N PRO A 336 -21.60 -25.24 -24.48
CA PRO A 336 -22.74 -25.59 -25.26
C PRO A 336 -24.07 -25.58 -24.47
N ALA A 337 -24.07 -26.23 -23.29
CA ALA A 337 -25.22 -26.25 -22.40
C ALA A 337 -25.65 -24.85 -21.91
N ALA A 338 -24.67 -23.96 -21.61
CA ALA A 338 -24.94 -22.58 -21.22
C ALA A 338 -25.62 -21.78 -22.34
N ARG A 339 -25.20 -21.99 -23.59
CA ARG A 339 -25.82 -21.35 -24.75
C ARG A 339 -27.27 -21.83 -24.97
N ASP A 340 -27.50 -23.12 -24.88
CA ASP A 340 -28.83 -23.71 -25.00
C ASP A 340 -29.74 -23.21 -23.87
N ARG A 341 -29.22 -23.12 -22.66
CA ARG A 341 -29.92 -22.59 -21.49
C ARG A 341 -30.27 -21.12 -21.65
N ALA A 342 -29.35 -20.29 -22.18
CA ALA A 342 -29.60 -18.88 -22.44
C ALA A 342 -30.69 -18.63 -23.48
N LYS A 343 -30.74 -19.48 -24.55
CA LYS A 343 -31.80 -19.48 -25.53
C LYS A 343 -33.15 -19.90 -24.93
N ALA A 344 -33.15 -20.98 -24.16
CA ALA A 344 -34.35 -21.48 -23.48
C ALA A 344 -34.96 -20.48 -22.48
N LEU A 345 -34.13 -19.69 -21.81
CA LEU A 345 -34.54 -18.64 -20.87
C LEU A 345 -34.86 -17.29 -21.56
N GLY A 346 -34.70 -17.19 -22.88
CA GLY A 346 -34.99 -15.95 -23.63
C GLY A 346 -34.06 -14.77 -23.33
N ILE A 347 -32.88 -15.04 -22.74
CA ILE A 347 -31.90 -14.02 -22.42
C ILE A 347 -30.78 -13.90 -23.44
N TRP A 348 -30.75 -14.79 -24.46
CA TRP A 348 -29.79 -14.76 -25.56
C TRP A 348 -30.21 -13.82 -26.66
N ARG A 349 -29.30 -12.96 -27.13
CA ARG A 349 -29.47 -12.12 -28.33
C ARG A 349 -28.34 -12.39 -29.32
N GLU A 350 -28.68 -12.58 -30.57
CA GLU A 350 -27.69 -12.55 -31.63
C GLU A 350 -27.57 -11.08 -32.09
N GLU A 351 -26.37 -10.54 -32.04
CA GLU A 351 -26.08 -9.27 -32.71
C GLU A 351 -26.02 -9.54 -34.23
N PRO A 352 -26.62 -8.68 -35.04
CA PRO A 352 -26.62 -8.82 -36.50
C PRO A 352 -25.23 -8.69 -37.10
#